data_cd2ea35cc0107d3232c440689f4ef683
#
_entry.id   cd2ea35cc0107d3232c440689f4ef683
#
_cell.length_a   1.000
_cell.length_b   1.000
_cell.length_c   1.000
_cell.angle_alpha   90.00
_cell.angle_beta   90.00
_cell.angle_gamma   90.00
#
_symmetry.space_group_name_H-M   'P 1'
#
loop_
_entity.id
_entity.type
_entity.pdbx_description
1 polymer ?
#
loop_
_entity_poly.entity_id
_entity_poly.type
_entity_poly.pdbx_seq_one_letter_code
_entity_poly.pdbx_strand_id
1 'polypeptide(L)'
;LSRAARGTTDPATKEEQLAVIEDVASENLAEARRFVRELAGPDERLETQLTSLLSQMRSRVKALGEETTFELVVSGSGKVPERIKEVIVRAAQEGLNNVIKHAHASRAVVTLGLFEDAVTLDVVDNGRGLSASPRPSGRDQGFGLTGLRGRVEAVDGTMNLESGEGTALAVRIPLKERSNG
;
A
#
# COMPACT_ATOMS: atom_id res chain seq x y z
N LEU A 1 26.54 -42.27 22.41
CA LEU A 1 25.04 -42.40 22.27
C LEU A 1 24.48 -40.98 22.15
N SER A 2 24.46 -40.47 20.91
CA SER A 2 23.96 -39.17 20.57
C SER A 2 22.52 -39.34 20.02
N ARG A 3 21.52 -38.90 20.72
CA ARG A 3 20.15 -38.83 20.25
C ARG A 3 19.80 -37.40 19.97
N ALA A 4 19.92 -37.01 18.69
CA ALA A 4 19.53 -35.73 18.21
C ALA A 4 18.04 -35.46 18.54
N ALA A 5 17.77 -34.41 19.29
CA ALA A 5 16.45 -33.86 19.47
C ALA A 5 15.95 -33.34 18.10
N ARG A 6 15.02 -34.06 17.48
CA ARG A 6 14.21 -33.51 16.39
C ARG A 6 13.22 -32.53 17.02
N GLY A 7 13.52 -31.26 16.90
CA GLY A 7 12.57 -30.21 17.25
C GLY A 7 11.34 -30.36 16.35
N THR A 8 10.24 -30.78 16.92
CA THR A 8 8.91 -30.65 16.34
C THR A 8 8.55 -29.17 16.41
N THR A 9 8.79 -28.45 15.33
CA THR A 9 8.35 -27.06 15.25
C THR A 9 6.85 -27.10 14.93
N ASP A 10 6.06 -26.64 15.88
CA ASP A 10 4.61 -26.49 15.74
C ASP A 10 4.29 -25.68 14.49
N PRO A 11 3.34 -26.11 13.63
CA PRO A 11 2.93 -25.36 12.44
C PRO A 11 2.57 -23.89 12.71
N ALA A 12 1.94 -23.60 13.84
CA ALA A 12 1.59 -22.24 14.26
C ALA A 12 2.84 -21.37 14.51
N THR A 13 3.88 -21.95 15.10
CA THR A 13 5.17 -21.24 15.32
C THR A 13 5.89 -20.98 14.01
N LYS A 14 5.75 -21.84 12.99
CA LYS A 14 6.31 -21.62 11.66
C LYS A 14 5.61 -20.51 10.91
N GLU A 15 4.29 -20.42 10.97
CA GLU A 15 3.52 -19.34 10.38
C GLU A 15 3.86 -17.98 11.04
N GLU A 16 3.99 -17.96 12.35
CA GLU A 16 4.39 -16.78 13.10
C GLU A 16 5.81 -16.31 12.74
N GLN A 17 6.74 -17.25 12.58
CA GLN A 17 8.11 -16.96 12.13
C GLN A 17 8.16 -16.49 10.67
N LEU A 18 7.35 -17.07 9.79
CA LEU A 18 7.25 -16.63 8.40
C LEU A 18 6.67 -15.23 8.28
N ALA A 19 5.63 -14.90 9.05
CA ALA A 19 5.05 -13.56 9.09
C ALA A 19 6.06 -12.50 9.56
N VAL A 20 6.85 -12.81 10.59
CA VAL A 20 7.92 -11.92 11.07
C VAL A 20 9.03 -11.77 10.01
N ILE A 21 9.41 -12.85 9.33
CA ILE A 21 10.42 -12.79 8.26
C ILE A 21 9.89 -11.98 7.06
N GLU A 22 8.61 -12.13 6.69
CA GLU A 22 7.98 -11.34 5.63
C GLU A 22 7.91 -9.85 5.99
N ASP A 23 7.61 -9.51 7.24
CA ASP A 23 7.58 -8.12 7.73
C ASP A 23 8.99 -7.51 7.73
N VAL A 24 9.98 -8.20 8.27
CA VAL A 24 11.40 -7.75 8.27
C VAL A 24 11.95 -7.67 6.86
N ALA A 25 11.63 -8.62 5.99
CA ALA A 25 12.04 -8.57 4.58
C ALA A 25 11.37 -7.41 3.83
N SER A 26 10.12 -7.11 4.14
CA SER A 26 9.39 -5.97 3.56
C SER A 26 9.94 -4.63 4.05
N GLU A 27 10.30 -4.51 5.33
CA GLU A 27 10.97 -3.32 5.87
C GLU A 27 12.37 -3.12 5.28
N ASN A 28 13.19 -4.15 5.23
CA ASN A 28 14.54 -4.10 4.62
C ASN A 28 14.48 -3.76 3.13
N LEU A 29 13.49 -4.30 2.41
CA LEU A 29 13.29 -3.98 1.00
C LEU A 29 12.80 -2.53 0.80
N ALA A 30 11.97 -2.02 1.70
CA ALA A 30 11.53 -0.62 1.69
C ALA A 30 12.71 0.33 2.00
N GLU A 31 13.60 -0.05 2.91
CA GLU A 31 14.80 0.69 3.25
C GLU A 31 15.82 0.66 2.10
N ALA A 32 16.07 -0.49 1.48
CA ALA A 32 16.91 -0.60 0.28
C ALA A 32 16.36 0.24 -0.89
N ARG A 33 15.05 0.26 -1.09
CA ARG A 33 14.38 1.10 -2.10
C ARG A 33 14.47 2.58 -1.78
N ARG A 34 14.51 2.97 -0.49
CA ARG A 34 14.76 4.36 -0.06
C ARG A 34 16.19 4.76 -0.41
N PHE A 35 17.19 3.91 -0.11
CA PHE A 35 18.59 4.13 -0.50
C PHE A 35 18.77 4.28 -2.02
N VAL A 36 18.12 3.42 -2.81
CA VAL A 36 18.17 3.51 -4.28
C VAL A 36 17.51 4.81 -4.77
N ARG A 37 16.43 5.27 -4.14
CA ARG A 37 15.78 6.55 -4.46
C ARG A 37 16.64 7.76 -4.07
N GLU A 38 17.32 7.72 -2.93
CA GLU A 38 18.29 8.75 -2.52
C GLU A 38 19.48 8.85 -3.51
N LEU A 39 19.87 7.75 -4.13
CA LEU A 39 20.91 7.70 -5.18
C LEU A 39 20.39 8.13 -6.56
N ALA A 40 19.09 7.97 -6.84
CA ALA A 40 18.46 8.31 -8.13
C ALA A 40 18.19 9.81 -8.32
N GLY A 41 18.36 10.64 -7.27
CA GLY A 41 18.16 12.10 -7.31
C GLY A 41 16.73 12.55 -6.94
N PRO A 42 16.58 13.80 -6.49
CA PRO A 42 15.39 14.26 -5.76
C PRO A 42 14.17 14.63 -6.61
N ASP A 43 14.06 14.20 -7.86
CA ASP A 43 13.01 14.73 -8.76
C ASP A 43 12.22 13.68 -9.56
N GLU A 44 12.11 12.45 -9.06
CA GLU A 44 11.20 11.49 -9.69
C GLU A 44 9.75 11.93 -9.44
N ARG A 45 9.00 12.13 -10.55
CA ARG A 45 7.60 12.52 -10.48
C ARG A 45 6.77 11.44 -9.81
N LEU A 46 5.81 11.84 -8.99
CA LEU A 46 4.90 10.92 -8.28
C LEU A 46 4.17 9.97 -9.25
N GLU A 47 3.80 10.46 -10.43
CA GLU A 47 3.21 9.67 -11.51
C GLU A 47 4.11 8.52 -11.95
N THR A 48 5.42 8.76 -12.07
CA THR A 48 6.41 7.74 -12.45
C THR A 48 6.53 6.68 -11.37
N GLN A 49 6.56 7.09 -10.10
CA GLN A 49 6.61 6.16 -8.97
C GLN A 49 5.37 5.26 -8.91
N LEU A 50 4.17 5.83 -9.12
CA LEU A 50 2.93 5.06 -9.17
C LEU A 50 2.88 4.12 -10.38
N THR A 51 3.34 4.57 -11.55
CA THR A 51 3.43 3.72 -12.75
C THR A 51 4.34 2.51 -12.50
N SER A 52 5.50 2.73 -11.88
CA SER A 52 6.43 1.66 -11.51
C SER A 52 5.80 0.69 -10.49
N LEU A 53 5.07 1.22 -9.51
CA LEU A 53 4.34 0.40 -8.54
C LEU A 53 3.28 -0.48 -9.21
N LEU A 54 2.45 0.08 -10.11
CA LEU A 54 1.44 -0.70 -10.83
C LEU A 54 2.08 -1.79 -11.70
N SER A 55 3.22 -1.51 -12.32
CA SER A 55 3.96 -2.52 -13.09
C SER A 55 4.40 -3.70 -12.21
N GLN A 56 4.88 -3.42 -11.00
CA GLN A 56 5.23 -4.46 -10.03
C GLN A 56 3.99 -5.27 -9.59
N MET A 57 2.85 -4.62 -9.36
CA MET A 57 1.60 -5.29 -8.99
C MET A 57 1.09 -6.20 -10.12
N ARG A 58 1.15 -5.75 -11.37
CA ARG A 58 0.82 -6.58 -12.55
C ARG A 58 1.68 -7.84 -12.63
N SER A 59 2.99 -7.70 -12.43
CA SER A 59 3.92 -8.83 -12.43
C SER A 59 3.62 -9.82 -11.30
N ARG A 60 3.26 -9.31 -10.11
CA ARG A 60 2.90 -10.13 -8.96
C ARG A 60 1.61 -10.92 -9.19
N VAL A 61 0.57 -10.27 -9.68
CA VAL A 61 -0.72 -10.90 -10.01
C VAL A 61 -0.54 -12.00 -11.05
N LYS A 62 0.23 -11.72 -12.11
CA LYS A 62 0.56 -12.71 -13.13
C LYS A 62 1.29 -13.94 -12.56
N ALA A 63 2.22 -13.73 -11.63
CA ALA A 63 2.94 -14.82 -10.96
C ALA A 63 2.03 -15.67 -10.07
N LEU A 64 0.94 -15.10 -9.54
CA LEU A 64 -0.10 -15.80 -8.76
C LEU A 64 -1.14 -16.52 -9.64
N GLY A 65 -1.09 -16.34 -10.97
CA GLY A 65 -2.07 -16.90 -11.90
C GLY A 65 -3.44 -16.19 -11.85
N GLU A 66 -3.47 -14.96 -11.36
CA GLU A 66 -4.67 -14.13 -11.29
C GLU A 66 -4.73 -13.15 -12.48
N GLU A 67 -5.94 -12.70 -12.85
CA GLU A 67 -6.19 -11.80 -13.99
C GLU A 67 -6.74 -10.43 -13.52
N THR A 68 -6.14 -9.83 -12.50
CA THR A 68 -6.53 -8.50 -12.08
C THR A 68 -5.86 -7.43 -12.93
N THR A 69 -6.64 -6.51 -13.49
CA THR A 69 -6.14 -5.35 -14.24
C THR A 69 -5.97 -4.14 -13.33
N PHE A 70 -4.89 -3.40 -13.53
CA PHE A 70 -4.59 -2.16 -12.79
C PHE A 70 -4.49 -0.99 -13.75
N GLU A 71 -5.18 0.11 -13.44
CA GLU A 71 -5.16 1.35 -14.22
C GLU A 71 -4.65 2.50 -13.36
N LEU A 72 -3.93 3.45 -13.97
CA LEU A 72 -3.56 4.73 -13.37
C LEU A 72 -4.22 5.85 -14.15
N VAL A 73 -4.98 6.67 -13.46
CA VAL A 73 -5.55 7.91 -13.97
C VAL A 73 -4.89 9.06 -13.25
N VAL A 74 -4.36 10.04 -14.00
CA VAL A 74 -3.73 11.23 -13.43
C VAL A 74 -4.51 12.46 -13.88
N SER A 75 -4.86 13.32 -12.94
CA SER A 75 -5.56 14.58 -13.18
C SER A 75 -4.79 15.75 -12.57
N GLY A 76 -4.64 16.81 -13.33
CA GLY A 76 -3.88 17.98 -12.91
C GLY A 76 -2.36 17.83 -13.07
N SER A 77 -1.64 18.78 -12.51
CA SER A 77 -0.17 18.77 -12.49
C SER A 77 0.32 19.67 -11.34
N GLY A 78 1.45 19.34 -10.75
CA GLY A 78 2.02 20.14 -9.66
C GLY A 78 3.24 19.48 -9.03
N LYS A 79 3.97 20.27 -8.25
CA LYS A 79 5.07 19.75 -7.42
C LYS A 79 4.50 19.27 -6.10
N VAL A 80 4.84 18.05 -5.73
CA VAL A 80 4.47 17.43 -4.45
C VAL A 80 5.73 17.30 -3.61
N PRO A 81 5.76 17.81 -2.35
CA PRO A 81 6.88 17.63 -1.45
C PRO A 81 7.21 16.15 -1.24
N GLU A 82 8.49 15.79 -1.10
CA GLU A 82 8.95 14.40 -1.05
C GLU A 82 8.27 13.60 0.07
N ARG A 83 8.16 14.18 1.26
CA ARG A 83 7.50 13.54 2.39
C ARG A 83 6.02 13.19 2.10
N ILE A 84 5.33 13.99 1.26
CA ILE A 84 3.95 13.73 0.84
C ILE A 84 3.91 12.67 -0.25
N LYS A 85 4.87 12.67 -1.20
CA LYS A 85 5.01 11.61 -2.20
C LYS A 85 5.15 10.24 -1.53
N GLU A 86 6.00 10.13 -0.50
CA GLU A 86 6.17 8.87 0.25
C GLU A 86 4.86 8.36 0.86
N VAL A 87 4.05 9.26 1.45
CA VAL A 87 2.75 8.88 2.03
C VAL A 87 1.78 8.42 0.95
N ILE A 88 1.70 9.12 -0.19
CA ILE A 88 0.83 8.77 -1.32
C ILE A 88 1.24 7.42 -1.93
N VAL A 89 2.53 7.20 -2.17
CA VAL A 89 3.02 5.91 -2.71
C VAL A 89 2.73 4.77 -1.73
N ARG A 90 2.91 5.01 -0.43
CA ARG A 90 2.58 4.00 0.60
C ARG A 90 1.08 3.71 0.64
N ALA A 91 0.24 4.72 0.51
CA ALA A 91 -1.21 4.54 0.45
C ALA A 91 -1.63 3.72 -0.78
N ALA A 92 -1.07 4.02 -1.95
CA ALA A 92 -1.30 3.24 -3.16
C ALA A 92 -0.84 1.78 -2.99
N GLN A 93 0.35 1.57 -2.42
CA GLN A 93 0.89 0.23 -2.17
C GLN A 93 0.00 -0.59 -1.23
N GLU A 94 -0.48 0.02 -0.14
CA GLU A 94 -1.35 -0.65 0.81
C GLU A 94 -2.71 -0.98 0.19
N GLY A 95 -3.34 -0.01 -0.52
CA GLY A 95 -4.59 -0.23 -1.24
C GLY A 95 -4.48 -1.37 -2.26
N LEU A 96 -3.43 -1.36 -3.09
CA LEU A 96 -3.21 -2.39 -4.11
C LEU A 96 -2.87 -3.77 -3.51
N ASN A 97 -2.14 -3.82 -2.40
CA ASN A 97 -1.90 -5.07 -1.67
C ASN A 97 -3.22 -5.65 -1.13
N ASN A 98 -4.12 -4.81 -0.64
CA ASN A 98 -5.44 -5.26 -0.17
C ASN A 98 -6.28 -5.80 -1.33
N VAL A 99 -6.21 -5.19 -2.51
CA VAL A 99 -6.85 -5.74 -3.71
C VAL A 99 -6.35 -7.15 -4.01
N ILE A 100 -5.03 -7.35 -4.07
CA ILE A 100 -4.43 -8.65 -4.39
C ILE A 100 -4.74 -9.70 -3.32
N LYS A 101 -4.68 -9.34 -2.04
CA LYS A 101 -4.83 -10.30 -0.95
C LYS A 101 -6.29 -10.68 -0.65
N HIS A 102 -7.23 -9.75 -0.84
CA HIS A 102 -8.55 -9.85 -0.23
C HIS A 102 -9.74 -9.61 -1.16
N ALA A 103 -9.56 -8.82 -2.22
CA ALA A 103 -10.70 -8.33 -2.99
C ALA A 103 -11.25 -9.35 -3.99
N HIS A 104 -10.43 -10.27 -4.51
CA HIS A 104 -10.78 -11.08 -5.69
C HIS A 104 -11.34 -10.22 -6.84
N ALA A 105 -10.76 -9.03 -7.02
CA ALA A 105 -11.18 -8.07 -8.00
C ALA A 105 -10.63 -8.41 -9.38
N SER A 106 -11.41 -8.17 -10.41
CA SER A 106 -10.92 -8.24 -11.80
C SER A 106 -10.29 -6.93 -12.27
N ARG A 107 -10.59 -5.82 -11.56
CA ARG A 107 -10.07 -4.48 -11.91
C ARG A 107 -9.86 -3.64 -10.66
N ALA A 108 -8.75 -2.90 -10.64
CA ALA A 108 -8.51 -1.82 -9.68
C ALA A 108 -8.01 -0.57 -10.42
N VAL A 109 -8.51 0.57 -10.01
CA VAL A 109 -8.15 1.88 -10.57
C VAL A 109 -7.51 2.72 -9.49
N VAL A 110 -6.34 3.26 -9.79
CA VAL A 110 -5.64 4.26 -8.98
C VAL A 110 -5.83 5.61 -9.64
N THR A 111 -6.44 6.56 -8.94
CA THR A 111 -6.61 7.93 -9.43
C THR A 111 -5.74 8.87 -8.59
N LEU A 112 -4.82 9.58 -9.25
CA LEU A 112 -3.98 10.61 -8.67
C LEU A 112 -4.52 11.99 -9.09
N GLY A 113 -4.90 12.82 -8.12
CA GLY A 113 -5.26 14.21 -8.35
C GLY A 113 -4.15 15.16 -7.85
N LEU A 114 -3.64 16.00 -8.73
CA LEU A 114 -2.62 17.00 -8.43
C LEU A 114 -3.24 18.40 -8.54
N PHE A 115 -3.61 18.98 -7.41
CA PHE A 115 -4.23 20.30 -7.30
C PHE A 115 -3.26 21.31 -6.72
N GLU A 116 -3.54 22.58 -6.88
CA GLU A 116 -2.70 23.65 -6.35
C GLU A 116 -2.57 23.63 -4.81
N ASP A 117 -3.63 23.19 -4.13
CA ASP A 117 -3.75 23.21 -2.67
C ASP A 117 -3.71 21.82 -2.01
N ALA A 118 -3.78 20.76 -2.82
CA ALA A 118 -3.83 19.40 -2.30
C ALA A 118 -3.39 18.36 -3.32
N VAL A 119 -2.98 17.20 -2.82
CA VAL A 119 -2.87 15.96 -3.59
C VAL A 119 -3.91 14.96 -3.09
N THR A 120 -4.54 14.23 -4.01
CA THR A 120 -5.48 13.15 -3.71
C THR A 120 -5.04 11.85 -4.33
N LEU A 121 -5.35 10.76 -3.66
CA LEU A 121 -5.19 9.42 -4.18
C LEU A 121 -6.45 8.63 -3.87
N ASP A 122 -7.02 8.00 -4.89
CA ASP A 122 -8.09 7.04 -4.75
C ASP A 122 -7.64 5.69 -5.30
N VAL A 123 -7.87 4.62 -4.56
CA VAL A 123 -7.68 3.24 -5.00
C VAL A 123 -9.02 2.53 -4.89
N VAL A 124 -9.60 2.22 -6.03
CA VAL A 124 -10.95 1.63 -6.11
C VAL A 124 -10.86 0.28 -6.82
N ASP A 125 -11.43 -0.75 -6.22
CA ASP A 125 -11.57 -2.07 -6.82
C ASP A 125 -13.04 -2.49 -6.97
N ASN A 126 -13.29 -3.43 -7.88
CA ASN A 126 -14.59 -4.03 -8.11
C ASN A 126 -14.72 -5.43 -7.47
N GLY A 127 -13.99 -5.68 -6.41
CA GLY A 127 -14.01 -6.96 -5.72
C GLY A 127 -15.18 -7.14 -4.76
N ARG A 128 -15.04 -8.10 -3.86
CA ARG A 128 -16.10 -8.46 -2.89
C ARG A 128 -16.21 -7.52 -1.69
N GLY A 129 -15.36 -6.51 -1.59
CA GLY A 129 -15.26 -5.64 -0.42
C GLY A 129 -14.69 -6.32 0.84
N LEU A 130 -14.34 -5.51 1.83
CA LEU A 130 -13.74 -5.99 3.09
C LEU A 130 -14.72 -6.77 3.99
N SER A 131 -16.02 -6.46 3.89
CA SER A 131 -17.06 -7.09 4.71
C SER A 131 -17.37 -8.53 4.31
N ALA A 132 -17.05 -8.94 3.07
CA ALA A 132 -17.30 -10.28 2.55
C ALA A 132 -16.18 -11.28 2.94
N SER A 133 -15.08 -10.83 3.49
CA SER A 133 -14.06 -11.72 4.06
C SER A 133 -14.53 -12.22 5.43
N PRO A 134 -14.51 -13.55 5.69
CA PRO A 134 -14.61 -14.02 7.07
C PRO A 134 -13.51 -13.28 7.85
N ARG A 135 -13.87 -12.62 8.96
CA ARG A 135 -12.90 -11.98 9.82
C ARG A 135 -11.83 -13.00 10.18
N PRO A 136 -10.59 -12.89 9.71
CA PRO A 136 -9.54 -13.69 10.28
C PRO A 136 -9.45 -13.29 11.74
N SER A 137 -9.62 -14.23 12.63
CA SER A 137 -9.28 -14.10 14.04
C SER A 137 -7.75 -14.04 14.14
N GLY A 138 -7.14 -12.91 13.78
CA GLY A 138 -5.71 -12.75 13.76
C GLY A 138 -5.30 -11.30 13.45
N ARG A 139 -4.22 -10.88 14.04
CA ARG A 139 -3.62 -9.53 14.08
C ARG A 139 -3.37 -8.84 12.74
N ASP A 140 -3.57 -9.48 11.58
CA ASP A 140 -3.07 -9.01 10.27
C ASP A 140 -3.91 -7.97 9.55
N GLN A 141 -5.18 -7.73 9.89
CA GLN A 141 -6.03 -6.77 9.17
C GLN A 141 -5.98 -5.32 9.71
N GLY A 142 -5.37 -5.08 10.86
CA GLY A 142 -5.36 -3.77 11.51
C GLY A 142 -4.10 -2.94 11.26
N PHE A 143 -2.96 -3.57 11.10
CA PHE A 143 -1.67 -2.86 11.17
C PHE A 143 -1.36 -2.01 9.93
N GLY A 144 -1.62 -2.50 8.71
CA GLY A 144 -1.33 -1.77 7.47
C GLY A 144 -2.14 -0.48 7.35
N LEU A 145 -3.46 -0.59 7.41
CA LEU A 145 -4.36 0.57 7.29
C LEU A 145 -4.29 1.50 8.50
N THR A 146 -4.11 0.95 9.72
CA THR A 146 -3.93 1.76 10.95
C THR A 146 -2.62 2.54 10.89
N GLY A 147 -1.52 1.89 10.51
CA GLY A 147 -0.24 2.56 10.32
C GLY A 147 -0.25 3.59 9.20
N LEU A 148 -0.99 3.32 8.11
CA LEU A 148 -1.19 4.27 7.03
C LEU A 148 -1.97 5.51 7.51
N ARG A 149 -3.05 5.33 8.27
CA ARG A 149 -3.84 6.44 8.82
C ARG A 149 -2.96 7.40 9.63
N GLY A 150 -2.14 6.88 10.54
CA GLY A 150 -1.21 7.70 11.32
C GLY A 150 -0.20 8.48 10.45
N ARG A 151 0.28 7.88 9.35
CA ARG A 151 1.19 8.57 8.42
C ARG A 151 0.48 9.68 7.62
N VAL A 152 -0.77 9.46 7.21
CA VAL A 152 -1.59 10.46 6.53
C VAL A 152 -1.90 11.62 7.46
N GLU A 153 -2.28 11.35 8.72
CA GLU A 153 -2.54 12.37 9.74
C GLU A 153 -1.28 13.18 10.08
N ALA A 154 -0.10 12.55 10.09
CA ALA A 154 1.19 13.24 10.34
C ALA A 154 1.57 14.27 9.27
N VAL A 155 0.89 14.30 8.14
CA VAL A 155 1.03 15.30 7.07
C VAL A 155 -0.27 16.11 6.87
N ASP A 156 -1.07 16.25 7.93
CA ASP A 156 -2.36 16.95 7.93
C ASP A 156 -3.36 16.42 6.91
N GLY A 157 -3.18 15.19 6.46
CA GLY A 157 -4.05 14.53 5.52
C GLY A 157 -5.27 13.87 6.15
N THR A 158 -6.20 13.46 5.32
CA THR A 158 -7.38 12.69 5.67
C THR A 158 -7.42 11.40 4.86
N MET A 159 -7.90 10.33 5.49
CA MET A 159 -8.06 9.02 4.87
C MET A 159 -9.44 8.47 5.14
N ASN A 160 -10.14 8.07 4.09
CA ASN A 160 -11.42 7.38 4.16
C ASN A 160 -11.31 6.00 3.50
N LEU A 161 -12.04 5.03 4.05
CA LEU A 161 -12.11 3.68 3.52
C LEU A 161 -13.58 3.26 3.49
N GLU A 162 -14.09 3.04 2.30
CA GLU A 162 -15.45 2.57 2.06
C GLU A 162 -15.41 1.15 1.50
N SER A 163 -16.36 0.33 1.92
CA SER A 163 -16.49 -1.05 1.49
C SER A 163 -17.95 -1.40 1.25
N GLY A 164 -18.23 -1.97 0.09
CA GLY A 164 -19.55 -2.39 -0.36
C GLY A 164 -19.38 -3.44 -1.46
N GLU A 165 -19.84 -3.14 -2.66
CA GLU A 165 -19.49 -3.86 -3.89
C GLU A 165 -18.09 -3.38 -4.33
N GLY A 166 -17.03 -3.94 -3.73
CA GLY A 166 -15.65 -3.50 -3.86
C GLY A 166 -15.18 -2.67 -2.66
N THR A 167 -13.97 -2.11 -2.78
CA THR A 167 -13.37 -1.25 -1.77
C THR A 167 -12.90 0.05 -2.41
N ALA A 168 -13.07 1.16 -1.71
CA ALA A 168 -12.53 2.46 -2.07
C ALA A 168 -11.69 3.02 -0.92
N LEU A 169 -10.39 3.18 -1.14
CA LEU A 169 -9.48 3.89 -0.27
C LEU A 169 -9.26 5.29 -0.86
N ALA A 170 -9.64 6.33 -0.11
CA ALA A 170 -9.44 7.72 -0.51
C ALA A 170 -8.50 8.41 0.48
N VAL A 171 -7.49 9.11 -0.05
CA VAL A 171 -6.54 9.91 0.72
C VAL A 171 -6.47 11.31 0.12
N ARG A 172 -6.53 12.33 0.97
CA ARG A 172 -6.32 13.73 0.61
C ARG A 172 -5.29 14.35 1.54
N ILE A 173 -4.26 14.99 0.99
CA ILE A 173 -3.21 15.66 1.76
C ILE A 173 -3.11 17.11 1.26
N PRO A 174 -3.22 18.12 2.14
CA PRO A 174 -3.03 19.51 1.76
C PRO A 174 -1.56 19.79 1.43
N LEU A 175 -1.31 20.59 0.38
CA LEU A 175 0.03 21.02 -0.03
C LEU A 175 0.47 22.34 0.63
N LYS A 176 -0.49 23.11 1.14
CA LYS A 176 -0.20 24.34 1.88
C LYS A 176 -0.08 24.02 3.36
N GLU A 177 1.02 24.43 3.98
CA GLU A 177 1.12 24.43 5.44
C GLU A 177 -0.03 25.27 6.01
N ARG A 178 -0.70 24.78 7.06
CA ARG A 178 -1.58 25.63 7.84
C ARG A 178 -0.73 26.78 8.37
N SER A 179 -0.94 27.98 7.83
CA SER A 179 -0.43 29.19 8.43
C SER A 179 -1.03 29.27 9.84
N ASN A 180 -0.23 28.92 10.83
CA ASN A 180 -0.56 29.15 12.24
C ASN A 180 -0.55 30.68 12.41
N GLY A 181 -1.76 31.28 12.36
CA GLY A 181 -1.98 32.65 12.77
C GLY A 181 -2.11 32.73 14.29
#